data_99f76deea58fe27beddf238460860565
#
_entry.id   99f76deea58fe27beddf238460860565
#
_cell.length_a   1.000
_cell.length_b   1.000
_cell.length_c   1.000
_cell.angle_alpha   90.00
_cell.angle_beta   90.00
_cell.angle_gamma   90.00
#
_symmetry.space_group_name_H-M   'P 1'
#
loop_
_entity.id
_entity.type
_entity.pdbx_description
1 polymer ?
#
loop_
_entity_poly.entity_id
_entity_poly.type
_entity_poly.pdbx_seq_one_letter_code
_entity_poly.pdbx_strand_id
1 'polypeptide(L)'
;MTENSSVFGLRHQARCLTPVTSSTEQSKFLAGTVGSKDNVVCLLEYDDDDTTITPTMYSHPEEVWDIVSCPTDENLLFTCHSPVSGNPLNRKATLWRKPVIAKDEGGRDQRHELTSIVTLEQEGIKKVLWDPKEQSQQIISIDASKIYLASMHNGECQTSLTVDVSPTFSTDTNSPSLRQLQNAVWNPHQPEIVTVGDRTLSGWDLRSGKSSFCKADTHKSTIRAVDYNPNKPYCVVTGGDDAMVNIWDVRQLSQPIMVVEGHSHWVWSVAFNRLQDQLLLTSGSDTLVNLHNVVSVSSASYLDSSSEDEDEDGQGDDRSTEKPTDGLICTYDQHEDSVYKAAWSPADTWTFVSISYAGRVVISQVPTNEKFKILGV
;
A
#
# COMPACT_ATOMS: atom_id res chain seq x y z
N MET A 1 -2.00 6.48 -25.12
CA MET A 1 -1.07 5.36 -25.38
C MET A 1 -0.29 5.16 -24.10
N THR A 2 -0.50 4.06 -23.41
CA THR A 2 0.21 3.71 -22.17
C THR A 2 1.64 3.33 -22.55
N GLU A 3 2.51 4.32 -22.52
CA GLU A 3 3.93 4.14 -22.77
C GLU A 3 4.54 3.34 -21.63
N ASN A 4 5.30 2.29 -21.96
CA ASN A 4 6.15 1.47 -21.09
C ASN A 4 5.47 0.81 -19.88
N SER A 5 4.69 -0.24 -20.14
CA SER A 5 4.26 -1.15 -19.08
C SER A 5 4.79 -2.56 -19.32
N SER A 6 5.37 -3.17 -18.29
CA SER A 6 5.83 -4.57 -18.32
C SER A 6 4.84 -5.45 -17.57
N VAL A 7 4.52 -6.62 -18.15
CA VAL A 7 3.51 -7.53 -17.61
C VAL A 7 4.13 -8.87 -17.25
N PHE A 8 3.78 -9.38 -16.06
CA PHE A 8 4.14 -10.72 -15.62
C PHE A 8 2.90 -11.46 -15.09
N GLY A 9 2.77 -12.73 -15.42
CA GLY A 9 1.66 -13.58 -14.98
C GLY A 9 2.07 -14.62 -13.95
N LEU A 10 1.45 -14.60 -12.77
CA LEU A 10 1.52 -15.68 -11.78
C LEU A 10 0.60 -16.83 -12.23
N ARG A 11 0.92 -18.07 -11.85
CA ARG A 11 0.13 -19.27 -12.20
C ARG A 11 -1.21 -19.36 -11.44
N HIS A 12 -1.29 -18.73 -10.27
CA HIS A 12 -2.44 -18.76 -9.37
C HIS A 12 -2.97 -17.36 -9.10
N GLN A 13 -4.18 -17.30 -8.58
CA GLN A 13 -4.77 -16.05 -8.09
C GLN A 13 -3.86 -15.39 -7.06
N ALA A 14 -3.90 -14.06 -7.02
CA ALA A 14 -3.10 -13.27 -6.11
C ALA A 14 -3.90 -12.08 -5.57
N ARG A 15 -3.60 -11.68 -4.34
CA ARG A 15 -4.27 -10.54 -3.69
C ARG A 15 -3.31 -9.58 -3.00
N CYS A 16 -2.09 -10.00 -2.78
CA CYS A 16 -1.12 -9.22 -2.02
C CYS A 16 0.13 -8.94 -2.83
N LEU A 17 0.61 -7.73 -2.65
CA LEU A 17 1.79 -7.19 -3.30
C LEU A 17 2.43 -6.17 -2.35
N THR A 18 3.75 -6.14 -2.28
CA THR A 18 4.50 -5.14 -1.52
C THR A 18 5.80 -4.80 -2.23
N PRO A 19 6.27 -3.55 -2.19
CA PRO A 19 7.62 -3.22 -2.61
C PRO A 19 8.63 -3.78 -1.61
N VAL A 20 9.84 -4.11 -2.05
CA VAL A 20 10.97 -4.42 -1.17
C VAL A 20 11.57 -3.10 -0.70
N THR A 21 11.13 -2.62 0.47
CA THR A 21 11.41 -1.26 0.95
C THR A 21 12.89 -0.98 1.24
N SER A 22 13.67 -2.01 1.51
CA SER A 22 15.13 -1.94 1.70
C SER A 22 15.92 -1.86 0.39
N SER A 23 15.29 -2.13 -0.77
CA SER A 23 15.93 -2.04 -2.09
C SER A 23 15.73 -0.64 -2.68
N THR A 24 16.74 0.22 -2.53
CA THR A 24 16.70 1.62 -3.00
C THR A 24 17.42 1.85 -4.33
N GLU A 25 18.16 0.85 -4.83
CA GLU A 25 18.89 0.95 -6.09
C GLU A 25 18.15 0.29 -7.25
N GLN A 26 17.32 -0.71 -6.97
CA GLN A 26 16.58 -1.48 -7.97
C GLN A 26 15.13 -1.67 -7.54
N SER A 27 14.20 -1.50 -8.47
CA SER A 27 12.78 -1.74 -8.25
C SER A 27 12.52 -3.22 -8.06
N LYS A 28 12.20 -3.63 -6.82
CA LYS A 28 11.89 -5.00 -6.43
C LYS A 28 10.54 -5.08 -5.74
N PHE A 29 9.77 -6.10 -6.06
CA PHE A 29 8.44 -6.32 -5.52
C PHE A 29 8.23 -7.77 -5.11
N LEU A 30 7.41 -7.99 -4.09
CA LEU A 30 7.00 -9.32 -3.64
C LEU A 30 5.50 -9.49 -3.85
N ALA A 31 5.10 -10.60 -4.44
CA ALA A 31 3.70 -10.97 -4.64
C ALA A 31 3.43 -12.35 -4.05
N GLY A 32 2.25 -12.54 -3.43
CA GLY A 32 1.83 -13.82 -2.86
C GLY A 32 0.59 -14.38 -3.56
N THR A 33 0.52 -15.70 -3.67
CA THR A 33 -0.60 -16.40 -4.33
C THR A 33 -1.58 -17.01 -3.34
N VAL A 34 -2.86 -17.10 -3.77
CA VAL A 34 -3.98 -17.74 -3.05
C VAL A 34 -4.57 -18.87 -3.90
N GLY A 35 -3.83 -19.95 -4.06
CA GLY A 35 -4.24 -21.11 -4.83
C GLY A 35 -4.58 -22.30 -3.93
N SER A 36 -5.32 -23.27 -4.48
CA SER A 36 -5.66 -24.50 -3.76
C SER A 36 -4.46 -25.41 -3.49
N LYS A 37 -3.32 -25.17 -4.12
CA LYS A 37 -2.04 -25.86 -3.93
C LYS A 37 -0.91 -25.07 -4.60
N ASP A 38 0.31 -25.45 -4.31
CA ASP A 38 1.52 -24.91 -4.96
C ASP A 38 1.65 -23.39 -4.85
N ASN A 39 1.26 -22.82 -3.70
CA ASN A 39 1.37 -21.38 -3.46
C ASN A 39 2.83 -20.94 -3.43
N VAL A 40 3.04 -19.71 -3.84
CA VAL A 40 4.37 -19.11 -3.92
C VAL A 40 4.37 -17.68 -3.40
N VAL A 41 5.52 -17.26 -2.90
CA VAL A 41 5.93 -15.87 -2.85
C VAL A 41 6.85 -15.65 -4.07
N CYS A 42 6.54 -14.68 -4.90
CA CYS A 42 7.31 -14.32 -6.07
C CYS A 42 8.03 -12.99 -5.82
N LEU A 43 9.35 -12.98 -5.91
CA LEU A 43 10.15 -11.77 -6.01
C LEU A 43 10.23 -11.38 -7.49
N LEU A 44 9.89 -10.14 -7.80
CA LEU A 44 9.93 -9.54 -9.13
C LEU A 44 10.99 -8.44 -9.11
N GLU A 45 12.08 -8.63 -9.83
CA GLU A 45 13.13 -7.64 -10.02
C GLU A 45 12.91 -6.97 -11.37
N TYR A 46 12.78 -5.66 -11.36
CA TYR A 46 12.52 -4.87 -12.57
C TYR A 46 13.76 -4.11 -12.99
N ASP A 47 14.10 -4.23 -14.26
CA ASP A 47 15.16 -3.48 -14.92
C ASP A 47 14.50 -2.40 -15.79
N ASP A 48 14.75 -1.13 -15.46
CA ASP A 48 14.17 0.01 -16.17
C ASP A 48 14.77 0.20 -17.56
N ASP A 49 16.05 -0.16 -17.76
CA ASP A 49 16.76 0.03 -19.03
C ASP A 49 16.21 -0.90 -20.11
N ASP A 50 16.02 -2.18 -19.75
CA ASP A 50 15.51 -3.21 -20.65
C ASP A 50 14.01 -3.44 -20.55
N THR A 51 13.33 -2.77 -19.60
CA THR A 51 11.90 -2.95 -19.27
C THR A 51 11.52 -4.42 -19.00
N THR A 52 12.45 -5.18 -18.41
CA THR A 52 12.30 -6.62 -18.16
C THR A 52 12.00 -6.91 -16.69
N ILE A 53 11.17 -7.96 -16.49
CA ILE A 53 10.85 -8.48 -15.15
C ILE A 53 11.54 -9.82 -14.99
N THR A 54 12.42 -9.95 -14.00
CA THR A 54 13.06 -11.21 -13.62
C THR A 54 12.38 -11.78 -12.38
N PRO A 55 11.65 -12.90 -12.48
CA PRO A 55 10.96 -13.50 -11.38
C PRO A 55 11.84 -14.51 -10.63
N THR A 56 11.77 -14.52 -9.29
CA THR A 56 12.30 -15.59 -8.45
C THR A 56 11.17 -16.16 -7.59
N MET A 57 10.96 -17.48 -7.64
CA MET A 57 9.85 -18.14 -6.95
C MET A 57 10.30 -18.80 -5.66
N TYR A 58 9.56 -18.55 -4.59
CA TYR A 58 9.74 -19.22 -3.31
C TYR A 58 8.48 -20.02 -2.97
N SER A 59 8.65 -21.30 -2.63
CA SER A 59 7.54 -22.17 -2.20
C SER A 59 6.92 -21.63 -0.90
N HIS A 60 5.59 -21.56 -0.85
CA HIS A 60 4.87 -21.23 0.36
C HIS A 60 3.83 -22.31 0.68
N PRO A 61 3.79 -22.82 1.93
CA PRO A 61 2.95 -23.98 2.27
C PRO A 61 1.44 -23.69 2.24
N GLU A 62 1.06 -22.42 2.40
CA GLU A 62 -0.33 -21.98 2.58
C GLU A 62 -0.69 -20.82 1.64
N GLU A 63 -1.97 -20.43 1.60
CA GLU A 63 -2.45 -19.25 0.85
C GLU A 63 -1.92 -17.96 1.47
N VAL A 64 -1.33 -17.07 0.66
CA VAL A 64 -0.75 -15.80 1.11
C VAL A 64 -1.75 -14.68 0.90
N TRP A 65 -2.30 -14.14 1.98
CA TRP A 65 -3.34 -13.10 1.96
C TRP A 65 -2.79 -11.68 2.09
N ASP A 66 -1.70 -11.51 2.80
CA ASP A 66 -0.96 -10.24 2.88
C ASP A 66 0.53 -10.52 2.99
N ILE A 67 1.33 -9.59 2.52
CA ILE A 67 2.79 -9.70 2.48
C ILE A 67 3.42 -8.34 2.75
N VAL A 68 4.47 -8.32 3.56
CA VAL A 68 5.26 -7.11 3.82
C VAL A 68 6.73 -7.43 3.92
N SER A 69 7.57 -6.63 3.26
CA SER A 69 9.02 -6.71 3.32
C SER A 69 9.56 -6.04 4.58
N CYS A 70 10.68 -6.52 5.11
CA CYS A 70 11.40 -5.82 6.15
C CYS A 70 12.08 -4.56 5.59
N PRO A 71 11.98 -3.39 6.27
CA PRO A 71 12.56 -2.15 5.77
C PRO A 71 14.10 -2.10 5.83
N THR A 72 14.73 -3.00 6.60
CA THR A 72 16.19 -3.01 6.84
C THR A 72 16.91 -4.24 6.29
N ASP A 73 16.21 -5.30 5.95
CA ASP A 73 16.78 -6.55 5.41
C ASP A 73 15.89 -7.06 4.26
N GLU A 74 16.37 -6.99 3.02
CA GLU A 74 15.63 -7.45 1.85
C GLU A 74 15.32 -8.95 1.86
N ASN A 75 16.02 -9.73 2.67
CA ASN A 75 15.81 -11.17 2.78
C ASN A 75 14.73 -11.56 3.79
N LEU A 76 14.22 -10.62 4.56
CA LEU A 76 13.17 -10.85 5.54
C LEU A 76 11.81 -10.32 5.04
N LEU A 77 10.77 -11.15 5.24
CA LEU A 77 9.40 -10.79 4.92
C LEU A 77 8.41 -11.46 5.88
N PHE A 78 7.30 -10.79 6.18
CA PHE A 78 6.14 -11.43 6.79
C PHE A 78 5.12 -11.82 5.73
N THR A 79 4.47 -12.97 5.93
CA THR A 79 3.24 -13.32 5.23
C THR A 79 2.12 -13.50 6.23
N CYS A 80 0.93 -12.96 5.93
CA CYS A 80 -0.31 -13.38 6.57
C CYS A 80 -0.93 -14.47 5.70
N HIS A 81 -1.06 -15.66 6.24
CA HIS A 81 -1.42 -16.84 5.47
C HIS A 81 -2.47 -17.70 6.18
N SER A 82 -3.16 -18.53 5.44
CA SER A 82 -4.14 -19.50 5.98
C SER A 82 -4.03 -20.84 5.29
N PRO A 83 -4.36 -21.95 6.00
CA PRO A 83 -4.37 -23.29 5.41
C PRO A 83 -5.32 -23.39 4.21
N VAL A 84 -4.86 -24.03 3.15
CA VAL A 84 -5.62 -24.25 1.89
C VAL A 84 -6.93 -24.99 2.10
N SER A 85 -7.00 -25.87 3.09
CA SER A 85 -8.19 -26.68 3.41
C SER A 85 -8.83 -26.33 4.76
N GLY A 86 -8.43 -25.20 5.37
CA GLY A 86 -8.88 -24.77 6.68
C GLY A 86 -9.95 -23.68 6.65
N ASN A 87 -10.32 -23.19 7.84
CA ASN A 87 -11.12 -21.98 7.96
C ASN A 87 -10.26 -20.77 7.56
N PRO A 88 -10.62 -20.00 6.53
CA PRO A 88 -9.86 -18.83 6.09
C PRO A 88 -9.80 -17.71 7.13
N LEU A 89 -10.55 -17.82 8.23
CA LEU A 89 -10.47 -16.90 9.37
C LEU A 89 -9.29 -17.24 10.31
N ASN A 90 -8.74 -18.47 10.25
CA ASN A 90 -7.58 -18.89 11.05
C ASN A 90 -6.28 -18.48 10.38
N ARG A 91 -6.15 -17.19 10.09
CA ARG A 91 -4.91 -16.65 9.52
C ARG A 91 -3.83 -16.56 10.56
N LYS A 92 -2.60 -16.87 10.14
CA LYS A 92 -1.38 -16.71 10.93
C LYS A 92 -0.46 -15.71 10.23
N ALA A 93 0.46 -15.15 10.98
CA ALA A 93 1.53 -14.34 10.41
C ALA A 93 2.87 -14.94 10.76
N THR A 94 3.69 -15.20 9.75
CA THR A 94 5.03 -15.82 9.91
C THR A 94 6.09 -14.93 9.26
N LEU A 95 7.18 -14.73 9.98
CA LEU A 95 8.41 -14.12 9.49
C LEU A 95 9.24 -15.19 8.79
N TRP A 96 9.61 -14.91 7.55
CA TRP A 96 10.41 -15.80 6.72
C TRP A 96 11.72 -15.14 6.33
N ARG A 97 12.73 -16.00 6.09
CA ARG A 97 13.99 -15.63 5.45
C ARG A 97 14.08 -16.26 4.08
N LYS A 98 14.36 -15.43 3.07
CA LYS A 98 14.72 -15.89 1.74
C LYS A 98 16.16 -16.43 1.74
N PRO A 99 16.44 -17.54 1.04
CA PRO A 99 17.82 -17.97 0.80
C PRO A 99 18.55 -16.95 -0.07
N VAL A 100 19.86 -16.82 0.14
CA VAL A 100 20.73 -16.07 -0.75
C VAL A 100 21.03 -16.95 -1.97
N ILE A 101 20.61 -16.50 -3.15
CA ILE A 101 20.75 -17.24 -4.42
C ILE A 101 21.89 -16.61 -5.20
N ALA A 102 22.84 -17.45 -5.67
CA ALA A 102 23.86 -16.98 -6.59
C ALA A 102 23.24 -16.64 -7.96
N LYS A 103 23.67 -15.55 -8.60
CA LYS A 103 23.08 -15.04 -9.87
C LYS A 103 23.07 -16.06 -11.02
N ASP A 104 23.87 -17.10 -10.95
CA ASP A 104 24.00 -18.12 -12.02
C ASP A 104 23.11 -19.38 -11.81
N GLU A 105 22.38 -19.48 -10.70
CA GLU A 105 21.57 -20.67 -10.36
C GLU A 105 20.07 -20.55 -10.67
N GLY A 106 19.60 -19.46 -11.28
CA GLY A 106 18.17 -19.17 -11.49
C GLY A 106 17.60 -19.66 -12.83
N GLY A 107 17.08 -20.90 -12.89
CA GLY A 107 16.14 -21.29 -13.94
C GLY A 107 14.74 -20.73 -13.70
N ARG A 108 14.02 -20.26 -14.72
CA ARG A 108 12.65 -19.69 -14.62
C ARG A 108 11.62 -20.56 -13.90
N ASP A 109 11.87 -21.86 -13.76
CA ASP A 109 10.98 -22.84 -13.11
C ASP A 109 11.51 -23.35 -11.75
N GLN A 110 12.68 -22.87 -11.31
CA GLN A 110 13.24 -23.29 -10.04
C GLN A 110 12.55 -22.58 -8.87
N ARG A 111 12.08 -23.37 -7.90
CA ARG A 111 11.50 -22.86 -6.66
C ARG A 111 12.48 -23.02 -5.51
N HIS A 112 12.60 -22.00 -4.70
CA HIS A 112 13.44 -22.00 -3.52
C HIS A 112 12.58 -22.12 -2.27
N GLU A 113 13.14 -22.66 -1.20
CA GLU A 113 12.44 -22.82 0.07
C GLU A 113 12.65 -21.60 0.98
N LEU A 114 11.57 -21.10 1.56
CA LEU A 114 11.61 -20.10 2.61
C LEU A 114 11.92 -20.75 3.96
N THR A 115 12.77 -20.13 4.76
CA THR A 115 13.04 -20.58 6.13
C THR A 115 12.16 -19.78 7.09
N SER A 116 11.27 -20.45 7.85
CA SER A 116 10.48 -19.80 8.89
C SER A 116 11.36 -19.43 10.08
N ILE A 117 11.22 -18.19 10.56
CA ILE A 117 11.94 -17.68 11.73
C ILE A 117 11.03 -17.71 12.96
N VAL A 118 9.89 -17.06 12.88
CA VAL A 118 8.91 -16.97 13.96
C VAL A 118 7.50 -16.84 13.39
N THR A 119 6.56 -17.52 14.02
CA THR A 119 5.12 -17.31 13.76
C THR A 119 4.52 -16.57 14.95
N LEU A 120 3.75 -15.52 14.69
CA LEU A 120 3.08 -14.75 15.75
C LEU A 120 2.07 -15.65 16.48
N GLU A 121 1.97 -15.50 17.80
CA GLU A 121 1.07 -16.31 18.65
C GLU A 121 -0.42 -16.00 18.40
N GLN A 122 -0.72 -14.79 17.93
CA GLN A 122 -2.09 -14.34 17.70
C GLN A 122 -2.67 -15.02 16.44
N GLU A 123 -3.92 -15.42 16.53
CA GLU A 123 -4.69 -15.98 15.40
C GLU A 123 -5.57 -14.92 14.74
N GLY A 124 -5.96 -15.17 13.50
CA GLY A 124 -6.84 -14.28 12.74
C GLY A 124 -6.13 -13.04 12.20
N ILE A 125 -4.80 -13.01 12.19
CA ILE A 125 -4.03 -11.85 11.74
C ILE A 125 -4.29 -11.58 10.27
N LYS A 126 -4.74 -10.35 9.99
CA LYS A 126 -5.07 -9.89 8.64
C LYS A 126 -3.90 -9.16 7.98
N LYS A 127 -3.12 -8.45 8.78
CA LYS A 127 -2.03 -7.61 8.29
C LYS A 127 -0.93 -7.47 9.32
N VAL A 128 0.31 -7.37 8.84
CA VAL A 128 1.48 -6.97 9.61
C VAL A 128 2.07 -5.72 8.99
N LEU A 129 2.54 -4.82 9.83
CA LEU A 129 3.19 -3.57 9.45
C LEU A 129 4.51 -3.45 10.20
N TRP A 130 5.59 -3.16 9.49
CA TRP A 130 6.84 -2.75 10.10
C TRP A 130 6.79 -1.27 10.48
N ASP A 131 7.45 -0.89 11.57
CA ASP A 131 7.74 0.51 11.84
C ASP A 131 8.57 1.08 10.67
N PRO A 132 8.15 2.17 10.02
CA PRO A 132 8.89 2.76 8.91
C PRO A 132 10.25 3.35 9.29
N LYS A 133 10.57 3.45 10.59
CA LYS A 133 11.85 3.97 11.06
C LYS A 133 12.94 2.91 10.92
N GLU A 134 14.03 3.26 10.25
CA GLU A 134 15.13 2.34 9.89
C GLU A 134 15.77 1.61 11.07
N GLN A 135 15.74 2.17 12.27
CA GLN A 135 16.35 1.57 13.46
C GLN A 135 15.35 0.82 14.36
N SER A 136 14.08 0.82 13.98
CA SER A 136 13.04 0.20 14.79
C SER A 136 12.91 -1.29 14.45
N GLN A 137 12.82 -2.10 15.49
CA GLN A 137 12.48 -3.52 15.38
C GLN A 137 11.01 -3.76 15.78
N GLN A 138 10.19 -2.72 15.72
CA GLN A 138 8.78 -2.81 16.09
C GLN A 138 7.94 -3.23 14.89
N ILE A 139 6.94 -4.03 15.17
CA ILE A 139 5.89 -4.42 14.24
C ILE A 139 4.53 -4.18 14.88
N ILE A 140 3.55 -3.94 14.03
CA ILE A 140 2.14 -3.98 14.40
C ILE A 140 1.48 -5.09 13.62
N SER A 141 0.69 -5.93 14.29
CA SER A 141 -0.23 -6.84 13.65
C SER A 141 -1.67 -6.50 14.03
N ILE A 142 -2.59 -6.72 13.09
CA ILE A 142 -4.03 -6.51 13.32
C ILE A 142 -4.81 -7.77 13.00
N ASP A 143 -5.82 -8.06 13.83
CA ASP A 143 -6.86 -9.05 13.55
C ASP A 143 -8.19 -8.36 13.19
N ALA A 144 -9.31 -9.01 13.41
CA ALA A 144 -10.63 -8.45 13.14
C ALA A 144 -11.00 -7.29 14.07
N SER A 145 -10.43 -7.21 15.29
CA SER A 145 -10.86 -6.31 16.34
C SER A 145 -9.76 -5.74 17.22
N LYS A 146 -8.52 -6.21 17.06
CA LYS A 146 -7.40 -5.83 17.91
C LYS A 146 -6.18 -5.39 17.12
N ILE A 147 -5.41 -4.54 17.75
CA ILE A 147 -4.09 -4.08 17.32
C ILE A 147 -3.08 -4.63 18.33
N TYR A 148 -2.01 -5.22 17.85
CA TYR A 148 -0.90 -5.73 18.67
C TYR A 148 0.38 -5.04 18.26
N LEU A 149 1.01 -4.33 19.20
CA LEU A 149 2.37 -3.80 19.05
C LEU A 149 3.36 -4.79 19.62
N ALA A 150 4.35 -5.17 18.87
CA ALA A 150 5.37 -6.11 19.30
C ALA A 150 6.77 -5.65 18.88
N SER A 151 7.77 -6.11 19.62
CA SER A 151 9.18 -5.89 19.31
C SER A 151 9.83 -7.19 18.89
N MET A 152 10.66 -7.13 17.84
CA MET A 152 11.42 -8.25 17.31
C MET A 152 12.84 -8.21 17.86
N HIS A 153 13.26 -9.22 18.61
CA HIS A 153 14.63 -9.36 19.12
C HIS A 153 15.11 -10.79 18.94
N ASN A 154 16.25 -10.97 18.28
CA ASN A 154 16.93 -12.28 18.11
C ASN A 154 16.02 -13.39 17.56
N GLY A 155 15.06 -13.06 16.70
CA GLY A 155 14.12 -14.04 16.14
C GLY A 155 12.92 -14.35 17.05
N GLU A 156 12.80 -13.69 18.19
CA GLU A 156 11.62 -13.74 19.05
C GLU A 156 10.76 -12.50 18.90
N CYS A 157 9.45 -12.67 19.05
CA CYS A 157 8.48 -11.59 18.97
C CYS A 157 7.79 -11.42 20.33
N GLN A 158 7.94 -10.25 20.95
CA GLN A 158 7.34 -9.96 22.24
C GLN A 158 6.29 -8.85 22.09
N THR A 159 5.02 -9.17 22.38
CA THR A 159 3.92 -8.21 22.36
C THR A 159 4.02 -7.29 23.58
N SER A 160 4.06 -5.99 23.34
CA SER A 160 4.17 -4.96 24.38
C SER A 160 2.85 -4.24 24.65
N LEU A 161 1.96 -4.14 23.65
CA LEU A 161 0.68 -3.48 23.76
C LEU A 161 -0.39 -4.24 22.97
N THR A 162 -1.59 -4.35 23.54
CA THR A 162 -2.79 -4.86 22.85
C THR A 162 -3.92 -3.84 23.02
N VAL A 163 -4.52 -3.42 21.93
CA VAL A 163 -5.64 -2.47 21.91
C VAL A 163 -6.86 -3.15 21.27
N ASP A 164 -7.98 -3.17 22.00
CA ASP A 164 -9.28 -3.60 21.47
C ASP A 164 -9.99 -2.40 20.84
N VAL A 165 -10.24 -2.49 19.54
CA VAL A 165 -10.90 -1.43 18.75
C VAL A 165 -12.39 -1.69 18.52
N SER A 166 -12.93 -2.83 18.98
CA SER A 166 -14.35 -3.21 18.81
C SER A 166 -15.33 -2.12 19.26
N PRO A 167 -15.05 -1.34 20.32
CA PRO A 167 -15.97 -0.29 20.77
C PRO A 167 -16.14 0.86 19.79
N THR A 168 -15.24 1.01 18.80
CA THR A 168 -15.31 2.11 17.82
C THR A 168 -16.20 1.78 16.62
N PHE A 169 -16.56 0.51 16.44
CA PHE A 169 -17.45 0.12 15.33
C PHE A 169 -18.89 0.54 15.58
N SER A 170 -19.55 1.00 14.52
CA SER A 170 -20.95 1.44 14.58
C SER A 170 -21.86 0.31 15.07
N THR A 171 -22.81 0.64 15.95
CA THR A 171 -23.81 -0.31 16.45
C THR A 171 -25.01 -0.52 15.51
N ASP A 172 -25.16 0.35 14.51
CA ASP A 172 -26.37 0.47 13.68
C ASP A 172 -26.44 -0.49 12.48
N THR A 173 -25.42 -1.33 12.27
CA THR A 173 -25.40 -2.22 11.10
C THR A 173 -26.05 -3.57 11.42
N ASN A 174 -26.99 -3.99 10.57
CA ASN A 174 -27.65 -5.32 10.63
C ASN A 174 -26.71 -6.49 10.27
N SER A 175 -25.43 -6.24 10.03
CA SER A 175 -24.45 -7.25 9.62
C SER A 175 -23.20 -7.22 10.51
N PRO A 176 -23.17 -8.02 11.59
CA PRO A 176 -22.01 -8.09 12.49
C PRO A 176 -20.69 -8.49 11.80
N SER A 177 -20.76 -9.22 10.69
CA SER A 177 -19.60 -9.67 9.92
C SER A 177 -18.81 -8.54 9.23
N LEU A 178 -19.40 -7.36 9.08
CA LEU A 178 -18.75 -6.18 8.51
C LEU A 178 -18.02 -5.34 9.56
N ARG A 179 -18.32 -5.53 10.84
CA ARG A 179 -17.70 -4.80 11.97
C ARG A 179 -16.33 -5.34 12.30
N GLN A 180 -15.40 -5.17 11.38
CA GLN A 180 -14.05 -5.70 11.50
C GLN A 180 -13.04 -4.70 10.96
N LEU A 181 -11.86 -4.68 11.57
CA LEU A 181 -10.71 -4.03 10.97
C LEU A 181 -10.46 -4.61 9.56
N GLN A 182 -10.27 -3.73 8.61
CA GLN A 182 -9.96 -4.09 7.23
C GLN A 182 -8.51 -3.78 6.88
N ASN A 183 -8.01 -2.64 7.35
CA ASN A 183 -6.68 -2.18 7.02
C ASN A 183 -6.13 -1.28 8.13
N ALA A 184 -4.81 -1.07 8.08
CA ALA A 184 -4.11 -0.14 8.96
C ALA A 184 -2.87 0.41 8.25
N VAL A 185 -2.45 1.58 8.68
CA VAL A 185 -1.22 2.22 8.23
C VAL A 185 -0.50 2.88 9.41
N TRP A 186 0.82 2.75 9.44
CA TRP A 186 1.65 3.42 10.42
C TRP A 186 1.77 4.91 10.09
N ASN A 187 1.63 5.78 11.09
CA ASN A 187 1.90 7.20 10.91
C ASN A 187 3.42 7.42 10.82
N PRO A 188 3.96 7.92 9.69
CA PRO A 188 5.40 8.08 9.54
C PRO A 188 5.98 9.19 10.43
N HIS A 189 5.14 10.09 10.94
CA HIS A 189 5.57 11.27 11.69
C HIS A 189 5.48 11.09 13.21
N GLN A 190 4.55 10.27 13.68
CA GLN A 190 4.24 10.10 15.10
C GLN A 190 4.11 8.61 15.47
N PRO A 191 4.29 8.23 16.73
CA PRO A 191 4.06 6.85 17.19
C PRO A 191 2.56 6.56 17.30
N GLU A 192 1.91 6.54 16.18
CA GLU A 192 0.48 6.37 15.97
C GLU A 192 0.22 5.38 14.84
N ILE A 193 -0.84 4.61 14.95
CA ILE A 193 -1.39 3.83 13.84
C ILE A 193 -2.79 4.34 13.49
N VAL A 194 -3.06 4.45 12.21
CA VAL A 194 -4.40 4.72 11.70
C VAL A 194 -5.01 3.41 11.21
N THR A 195 -6.23 3.15 11.61
CA THR A 195 -6.99 1.95 11.25
C THR A 195 -8.30 2.31 10.57
N VAL A 196 -8.71 1.44 9.66
CA VAL A 196 -10.03 1.51 9.03
C VAL A 196 -10.75 0.18 9.18
N GLY A 197 -12.03 0.26 9.44
CA GLY A 197 -12.89 -0.90 9.55
C GLY A 197 -14.35 -0.48 9.56
N ASP A 198 -15.24 -1.32 8.99
CA ASP A 198 -16.60 -0.90 8.71
C ASP A 198 -16.59 0.45 7.94
N ARG A 199 -17.20 1.51 8.47
CA ARG A 199 -17.21 2.87 7.92
C ARG A 199 -16.44 3.86 8.79
N THR A 200 -15.57 3.35 9.68
CA THR A 200 -14.88 4.12 10.71
C THR A 200 -13.41 4.29 10.38
N LEU A 201 -12.91 5.51 10.54
CA LEU A 201 -11.51 5.90 10.50
C LEU A 201 -11.07 6.26 11.92
N SER A 202 -10.03 5.62 12.45
CA SER A 202 -9.56 5.85 13.83
C SER A 202 -8.04 5.88 13.91
N GLY A 203 -7.51 6.79 14.74
CA GLY A 203 -6.11 6.84 15.13
C GLY A 203 -5.89 6.32 16.55
N TRP A 204 -4.72 5.72 16.80
CA TRP A 204 -4.36 5.08 18.06
C TRP A 204 -2.94 5.44 18.44
N ASP A 205 -2.77 6.12 19.58
CA ASP A 205 -1.44 6.40 20.14
C ASP A 205 -0.82 5.11 20.69
N LEU A 206 0.31 4.73 20.14
CA LEU A 206 1.02 3.48 20.46
C LEU A 206 1.73 3.48 21.82
N ARG A 207 1.83 4.63 22.49
CA ARG A 207 2.41 4.73 23.84
C ARG A 207 1.36 4.46 24.91
N SER A 208 0.17 5.01 24.72
CA SER A 208 -0.92 4.95 25.69
C SER A 208 -1.96 3.87 25.37
N GLY A 209 -2.02 3.39 24.13
CA GLY A 209 -3.08 2.50 23.64
C GLY A 209 -4.45 3.17 23.54
N LYS A 210 -4.51 4.51 23.58
CA LYS A 210 -5.77 5.27 23.52
C LYS A 210 -6.02 5.77 22.11
N SER A 211 -7.31 5.91 21.77
CA SER A 211 -7.71 6.56 20.53
C SER A 211 -7.30 8.04 20.55
N SER A 212 -6.58 8.48 19.53
CA SER A 212 -6.23 9.89 19.28
C SER A 212 -7.37 10.61 18.57
N PHE A 213 -8.05 9.93 17.67
CA PHE A 213 -9.26 10.39 17.00
C PHE A 213 -10.11 9.17 16.56
N CYS A 214 -11.40 9.42 16.39
CA CYS A 214 -12.32 8.43 15.84
C CYS A 214 -13.45 9.13 15.08
N LYS A 215 -13.67 8.75 13.84
CA LYS A 215 -14.74 9.27 13.01
C LYS A 215 -15.50 8.10 12.37
N ALA A 216 -16.75 7.94 12.77
CA ALA A 216 -17.70 7.04 12.11
C ALA A 216 -18.27 7.68 10.83
N ASP A 217 -18.81 6.84 9.97
CA ASP A 217 -19.51 7.23 8.74
C ASP A 217 -18.68 8.12 7.79
N THR A 218 -17.38 7.81 7.69
CA THR A 218 -16.48 8.49 6.75
C THR A 218 -16.73 8.07 5.29
N HIS A 219 -17.32 6.91 5.09
CA HIS A 219 -17.77 6.38 3.80
C HIS A 219 -19.22 5.88 3.89
N LYS A 220 -19.88 5.75 2.75
CA LYS A 220 -21.24 5.17 2.66
C LYS A 220 -21.24 3.64 2.82
N SER A 221 -20.10 3.00 2.62
CA SER A 221 -19.89 1.56 2.72
C SER A 221 -18.56 1.25 3.38
N THR A 222 -18.17 -0.04 3.43
CA THR A 222 -16.93 -0.52 4.09
C THR A 222 -15.69 0.14 3.51
N ILE A 223 -14.82 0.64 4.36
CA ILE A 223 -13.50 1.15 3.99
C ILE A 223 -12.53 -0.02 3.85
N ARG A 224 -11.82 -0.10 2.72
CA ARG A 224 -10.86 -1.17 2.41
C ARG A 224 -9.41 -0.75 2.47
N ALA A 225 -9.16 0.49 2.10
CA ALA A 225 -7.82 1.02 1.93
C ALA A 225 -7.61 2.26 2.77
N VAL A 226 -6.39 2.41 3.28
CA VAL A 226 -5.92 3.59 3.98
C VAL A 226 -4.44 3.76 3.73
N ASP A 227 -4.02 5.00 3.53
CA ASP A 227 -2.61 5.37 3.48
C ASP A 227 -2.39 6.74 4.12
N TYR A 228 -1.17 6.97 4.60
CA TYR A 228 -0.76 8.21 5.24
C TYR A 228 0.11 9.02 4.29
N ASN A 229 -0.13 10.34 4.19
CA ASN A 229 0.75 11.20 3.41
C ASN A 229 2.15 11.25 4.04
N PRO A 230 3.22 10.93 3.29
CA PRO A 230 4.57 10.87 3.83
C PRO A 230 5.12 12.23 4.25
N ASN A 231 4.62 13.33 3.69
CA ASN A 231 5.15 14.68 3.90
C ASN A 231 4.23 15.55 4.76
N LYS A 232 2.90 15.29 4.74
CA LYS A 232 1.92 16.03 5.54
C LYS A 232 1.44 15.24 6.75
N PRO A 233 1.80 15.64 7.97
CA PRO A 233 1.63 14.82 9.18
C PRO A 233 0.18 14.61 9.63
N TYR A 234 -0.78 15.23 8.99
CA TYR A 234 -2.21 15.11 9.35
C TYR A 234 -3.08 14.66 8.16
N CYS A 235 -2.46 14.32 7.03
CA CYS A 235 -3.18 13.98 5.82
C CYS A 235 -3.25 12.46 5.63
N VAL A 236 -4.47 11.92 5.53
CA VAL A 236 -4.76 10.49 5.35
C VAL A 236 -5.71 10.32 4.18
N VAL A 237 -5.49 9.32 3.36
CA VAL A 237 -6.38 8.92 2.27
C VAL A 237 -7.08 7.60 2.60
N THR A 238 -8.35 7.49 2.26
CA THR A 238 -9.17 6.27 2.42
C THR A 238 -9.87 5.91 1.12
N GLY A 239 -10.06 4.61 0.87
CA GLY A 239 -10.83 4.08 -0.25
C GLY A 239 -11.82 3.01 0.21
N GLY A 240 -13.00 2.98 -0.38
CA GLY A 240 -14.10 2.14 0.12
C GLY A 240 -14.91 1.41 -0.94
N ASP A 241 -15.84 0.58 -0.46
CA ASP A 241 -16.80 -0.17 -1.27
C ASP A 241 -17.87 0.72 -1.93
N ASP A 242 -17.90 2.02 -1.59
CA ASP A 242 -18.72 3.04 -2.23
C ASP A 242 -18.07 3.66 -3.49
N ALA A 243 -16.96 3.10 -3.95
CA ALA A 243 -16.17 3.56 -5.08
C ALA A 243 -15.52 4.96 -4.89
N MET A 244 -15.56 5.49 -3.66
CA MET A 244 -15.02 6.80 -3.34
C MET A 244 -13.62 6.70 -2.75
N VAL A 245 -12.82 7.72 -3.03
CA VAL A 245 -11.53 7.96 -2.39
C VAL A 245 -11.59 9.32 -1.72
N ASN A 246 -11.40 9.35 -0.41
CA ASN A 246 -11.51 10.55 0.40
C ASN A 246 -10.16 10.88 1.05
N ILE A 247 -9.74 12.13 0.97
CA ILE A 247 -8.57 12.64 1.66
C ILE A 247 -9.02 13.46 2.87
N TRP A 248 -8.41 13.22 4.02
CA TRP A 248 -8.81 13.74 5.31
C TRP A 248 -7.67 14.51 5.98
N ASP A 249 -8.01 15.61 6.66
CA ASP A 249 -7.18 16.16 7.72
C ASP A 249 -7.69 15.58 9.06
N VAL A 250 -6.87 14.74 9.71
CA VAL A 250 -7.27 14.07 10.94
C VAL A 250 -7.50 15.01 12.15
N ARG A 251 -7.09 16.27 12.03
CA ARG A 251 -7.39 17.33 13.03
C ARG A 251 -8.80 17.89 12.86
N GLN A 252 -9.37 17.78 11.66
CA GLN A 252 -10.69 18.31 11.32
C GLN A 252 -11.48 17.32 10.46
N LEU A 253 -12.05 16.32 11.09
CA LEU A 253 -12.76 15.21 10.44
C LEU A 253 -14.25 15.51 10.14
N SER A 254 -14.67 16.77 10.09
CA SER A 254 -16.07 17.12 9.79
C SER A 254 -16.48 16.69 8.38
N GLN A 255 -15.61 16.90 7.40
CA GLN A 255 -15.73 16.50 6.00
C GLN A 255 -14.35 16.20 5.43
N PRO A 256 -14.25 15.42 4.33
CA PRO A 256 -13.00 15.25 3.62
C PRO A 256 -12.50 16.59 3.05
N ILE A 257 -11.20 16.80 3.05
CA ILE A 257 -10.57 17.98 2.43
C ILE A 257 -10.57 17.88 0.91
N MET A 258 -10.58 16.64 0.39
CA MET A 258 -10.73 16.36 -1.04
C MET A 258 -11.44 15.03 -1.24
N VAL A 259 -12.29 14.97 -2.27
CA VAL A 259 -12.90 13.74 -2.78
C VAL A 259 -12.34 13.49 -4.16
N VAL A 260 -11.74 12.30 -4.34
CA VAL A 260 -11.14 11.89 -5.61
C VAL A 260 -12.06 10.87 -6.27
N GLU A 261 -12.57 11.22 -7.43
CA GLU A 261 -13.45 10.36 -8.23
C GLU A 261 -12.64 9.63 -9.32
N GLY A 262 -13.18 8.56 -9.88
CA GLY A 262 -12.55 7.84 -11.00
C GLY A 262 -12.76 6.32 -10.98
N HIS A 263 -13.30 5.75 -9.91
CA HIS A 263 -13.67 4.34 -9.84
C HIS A 263 -15.19 4.15 -9.96
N SER A 264 -15.59 3.07 -10.62
CA SER A 264 -16.99 2.65 -10.75
C SER A 264 -17.36 1.48 -9.84
N HIS A 265 -16.37 0.92 -9.12
CA HIS A 265 -16.53 -0.20 -8.21
C HIS A 265 -15.59 -0.06 -7.00
N TRP A 266 -15.59 -1.02 -6.09
CA TRP A 266 -14.83 -1.04 -4.84
C TRP A 266 -13.36 -0.65 -5.02
N VAL A 267 -12.89 0.27 -4.17
CA VAL A 267 -11.48 0.69 -4.13
C VAL A 267 -10.72 -0.20 -3.14
N TRP A 268 -9.79 -0.99 -3.65
CA TRP A 268 -9.00 -1.92 -2.86
C TRP A 268 -7.69 -1.34 -2.33
N SER A 269 -7.10 -0.39 -3.06
CA SER A 269 -5.81 0.19 -2.70
C SER A 269 -5.78 1.67 -2.99
N VAL A 270 -5.15 2.40 -2.07
CA VAL A 270 -4.74 3.80 -2.21
C VAL A 270 -3.28 3.90 -1.77
N ALA A 271 -2.47 4.72 -2.44
CA ALA A 271 -1.06 4.87 -2.11
C ALA A 271 -0.53 6.24 -2.53
N PHE A 272 -0.13 7.07 -1.56
CA PHE A 272 0.65 8.27 -1.84
C PHE A 272 2.04 7.91 -2.34
N ASN A 273 2.57 8.70 -3.27
CA ASN A 273 3.98 8.62 -3.62
C ASN A 273 4.84 9.16 -2.46
N ARG A 274 5.94 8.47 -2.15
CA ARG A 274 6.75 8.80 -0.98
C ARG A 274 7.55 10.09 -1.13
N LEU A 275 7.94 10.45 -2.35
CA LEU A 275 8.76 11.64 -2.64
C LEU A 275 7.93 12.77 -3.25
N GLN A 276 6.92 12.42 -4.06
CA GLN A 276 6.02 13.35 -4.74
C GLN A 276 4.60 13.12 -4.21
N ASP A 277 4.29 13.58 -3.01
CA ASP A 277 3.02 13.33 -2.31
C ASP A 277 1.78 13.95 -2.99
N GLN A 278 1.98 14.71 -4.06
CA GLN A 278 0.93 15.11 -4.98
C GLN A 278 0.45 13.98 -5.90
N LEU A 279 1.22 12.89 -6.04
CA LEU A 279 0.84 11.72 -6.82
C LEU A 279 0.16 10.68 -5.93
N LEU A 280 -1.06 10.32 -6.30
CA LEU A 280 -1.86 9.33 -5.61
C LEU A 280 -2.25 8.21 -6.58
N LEU A 281 -1.91 6.96 -6.25
CA LEU A 281 -2.39 5.76 -6.92
C LEU A 281 -3.64 5.24 -6.23
N THR A 282 -4.62 4.83 -7.04
CA THR A 282 -5.80 4.11 -6.57
C THR A 282 -6.07 2.90 -7.46
N SER A 283 -6.62 1.82 -6.91
CA SER A 283 -6.98 0.64 -7.69
C SER A 283 -8.26 -0.01 -7.19
N GLY A 284 -9.02 -0.61 -8.10
CA GLY A 284 -10.37 -1.07 -7.80
C GLY A 284 -10.81 -2.37 -8.49
N SER A 285 -12.02 -2.80 -8.14
CA SER A 285 -12.68 -3.95 -8.77
C SER A 285 -13.24 -3.63 -10.16
N ASP A 286 -13.15 -2.41 -10.61
CA ASP A 286 -13.41 -1.99 -11.98
C ASP A 286 -12.25 -2.29 -12.94
N THR A 287 -11.26 -3.06 -12.49
CA THR A 287 -10.07 -3.48 -13.24
C THR A 287 -9.05 -2.37 -13.50
N LEU A 288 -9.26 -1.18 -12.98
CA LEU A 288 -8.46 0.00 -13.27
C LEU A 288 -7.46 0.31 -12.16
N VAL A 289 -6.34 0.90 -12.58
CA VAL A 289 -5.44 1.66 -11.73
C VAL A 289 -5.45 3.10 -12.20
N ASN A 290 -5.80 4.01 -11.31
CA ASN A 290 -5.84 5.45 -11.60
C ASN A 290 -4.67 6.16 -10.92
N LEU A 291 -4.01 7.02 -11.66
CA LEU A 291 -3.00 7.96 -11.17
C LEU A 291 -3.63 9.35 -11.11
N HIS A 292 -3.64 9.94 -9.93
CA HIS A 292 -4.20 11.26 -9.69
C HIS A 292 -3.12 12.25 -9.28
N ASN A 293 -3.33 13.51 -9.64
CA ASN A 293 -2.66 14.66 -9.04
C ASN A 293 -3.56 15.23 -7.94
N VAL A 294 -3.04 15.40 -6.74
CA VAL A 294 -3.72 15.97 -5.56
C VAL A 294 -2.89 17.12 -4.99
N VAL A 295 -2.42 17.98 -5.87
CA VAL A 295 -1.46 19.05 -5.57
C VAL A 295 -1.95 20.01 -4.49
N SER A 296 -3.25 20.35 -4.48
CA SER A 296 -3.82 21.30 -3.50
C SER A 296 -3.75 20.83 -2.05
N VAL A 297 -3.67 19.51 -1.84
CA VAL A 297 -3.56 18.89 -0.51
C VAL A 297 -2.18 18.29 -0.23
N SER A 298 -1.23 18.43 -1.16
CA SER A 298 0.14 17.94 -1.06
C SER A 298 1.10 18.95 -0.39
N SER A 299 2.34 18.55 -0.23
CA SER A 299 3.45 19.43 0.22
C SER A 299 4.11 20.24 -0.91
N ALA A 300 3.62 20.10 -2.15
CA ALA A 300 4.20 20.78 -3.30
C ALA A 300 4.09 22.31 -3.20
N SER A 301 5.20 23.01 -3.42
CA SER A 301 5.34 24.45 -3.19
C SER A 301 4.73 25.37 -4.27
N TYR A 302 4.10 24.82 -5.31
CA TYR A 302 3.55 25.61 -6.41
C TYR A 302 2.45 26.60 -6.00
N LEU A 303 1.86 26.42 -4.83
CA LEU A 303 0.77 27.25 -4.34
C LEU A 303 1.24 28.59 -3.75
N ASP A 304 2.53 28.70 -3.38
CA ASP A 304 3.07 29.89 -2.73
C ASP A 304 3.64 30.95 -3.72
N SER A 305 3.71 30.64 -5.02
CA SER A 305 4.24 31.56 -6.03
C SER A 305 3.21 32.54 -6.64
N SER A 306 2.07 32.75 -5.99
CA SER A 306 1.07 33.77 -6.37
C SER A 306 1.26 35.10 -5.61
N SER A 307 2.47 35.45 -5.18
CA SER A 307 2.79 36.82 -4.76
C SER A 307 3.22 37.61 -6.00
N GLU A 308 2.29 38.38 -6.53
CA GLU A 308 2.42 39.73 -7.04
C GLU A 308 3.86 40.23 -7.27
N ASP A 309 4.47 39.86 -8.40
CA ASP A 309 5.44 40.72 -9.07
C ASP A 309 4.90 40.96 -10.49
N GLU A 310 3.97 41.94 -10.59
CA GLU A 310 3.68 42.64 -11.83
C GLU A 310 4.90 43.50 -12.16
N ASP A 311 5.98 42.89 -12.62
CA ASP A 311 7.00 43.64 -13.31
C ASP A 311 6.55 43.84 -14.77
N GLU A 312 6.06 45.05 -15.03
CA GLU A 312 5.92 45.65 -16.34
C GLU A 312 7.27 45.76 -17.03
N ASP A 313 7.75 44.69 -17.67
CA ASP A 313 8.68 44.84 -18.79
C ASP A 313 8.54 43.62 -19.72
N GLY A 314 7.83 43.91 -20.83
CA GLY A 314 7.50 42.91 -21.85
C GLY A 314 8.73 42.48 -22.66
N GLN A 315 9.10 41.24 -22.45
CA GLN A 315 9.60 40.35 -23.51
C GLN A 315 9.36 38.92 -23.05
N GLY A 316 8.13 38.41 -23.24
CA GLY A 316 7.73 37.06 -22.85
C GLY A 316 8.38 36.01 -23.73
N ASP A 317 9.23 35.20 -23.15
CA ASP A 317 9.50 33.86 -23.66
C ASP A 317 8.26 33.02 -23.32
N ASP A 318 7.48 32.70 -24.34
CA ASP A 318 6.15 32.04 -24.28
C ASP A 318 6.30 30.54 -23.92
N ARG A 319 7.00 30.23 -22.82
CA ARG A 319 7.00 28.95 -22.16
C ARG A 319 6.09 29.04 -20.94
N SER A 320 4.78 29.06 -21.17
CA SER A 320 3.80 28.80 -20.14
C SER A 320 3.96 27.33 -19.67
N THR A 321 4.80 27.09 -18.68
CA THR A 321 4.79 25.81 -17.97
C THR A 321 3.43 25.71 -17.28
N GLU A 322 2.52 24.91 -17.84
CA GLU A 322 1.22 24.62 -17.21
C GLU A 322 1.47 24.10 -15.80
N LYS A 323 1.03 24.85 -14.79
CA LYS A 323 1.13 24.42 -13.40
C LYS A 323 0.31 23.14 -13.18
N PRO A 324 0.83 22.17 -12.40
CA PRO A 324 0.05 20.99 -12.03
C PRO A 324 -1.26 21.37 -11.35
N THR A 325 -2.36 20.75 -11.76
CA THR A 325 -3.69 20.93 -11.18
C THR A 325 -4.21 19.62 -10.64
N ASP A 326 -5.13 19.68 -9.67
CA ASP A 326 -5.81 18.48 -9.17
C ASP A 326 -6.60 17.78 -10.27
N GLY A 327 -6.60 16.44 -10.22
CA GLY A 327 -7.40 15.64 -11.13
C GLY A 327 -6.77 14.31 -11.51
N LEU A 328 -7.48 13.57 -12.36
CA LEU A 328 -7.02 12.31 -12.93
C LEU A 328 -5.96 12.60 -13.99
N ILE A 329 -4.75 12.08 -13.78
CA ILE A 329 -3.65 12.15 -14.75
C ILE A 329 -3.83 11.10 -15.83
N CYS A 330 -3.94 9.83 -15.41
CA CYS A 330 -3.98 8.69 -16.31
C CYS A 330 -4.71 7.50 -15.69
N THR A 331 -5.37 6.71 -16.52
CA THR A 331 -5.96 5.44 -16.17
C THR A 331 -5.20 4.31 -16.87
N TYR A 332 -4.82 3.28 -16.12
CA TYR A 332 -4.16 2.07 -16.60
C TYR A 332 -5.18 0.92 -16.59
N ASP A 333 -5.46 0.36 -17.75
CA ASP A 333 -6.51 -0.64 -18.03
C ASP A 333 -5.98 -2.01 -18.44
N GLN A 334 -4.73 -2.33 -18.09
CA GLN A 334 -4.06 -3.56 -18.50
C GLN A 334 -4.50 -4.81 -17.72
N HIS A 335 -5.30 -4.64 -16.69
CA HIS A 335 -5.86 -5.74 -15.92
C HIS A 335 -7.23 -6.15 -16.46
N GLU A 336 -7.55 -7.45 -16.35
CA GLU A 336 -8.82 -8.05 -16.76
C GLU A 336 -9.70 -8.46 -15.56
N ASP A 337 -9.19 -8.28 -14.35
CA ASP A 337 -9.85 -8.64 -13.10
C ASP A 337 -9.56 -7.60 -12.02
N SER A 338 -10.26 -7.68 -10.88
CA SER A 338 -10.11 -6.77 -9.73
C SER A 338 -8.67 -6.54 -9.35
N VAL A 339 -8.25 -5.29 -9.28
CA VAL A 339 -6.88 -4.90 -8.89
C VAL A 339 -6.85 -4.68 -7.38
N TYR A 340 -6.25 -5.64 -6.67
CA TYR A 340 -6.24 -5.64 -5.21
C TYR A 340 -5.18 -4.74 -4.59
N LYS A 341 -4.10 -4.49 -5.30
CA LYS A 341 -3.01 -3.66 -4.77
C LYS A 341 -2.30 -2.91 -5.89
N ALA A 342 -2.00 -1.65 -5.62
CA ALA A 342 -1.01 -0.86 -6.34
C ALA A 342 -0.01 -0.29 -5.33
N ALA A 343 1.27 -0.20 -5.71
CA ALA A 343 2.33 0.26 -4.82
C ALA A 343 3.46 0.93 -5.60
N TRP A 344 4.03 1.98 -5.03
CA TRP A 344 5.18 2.69 -5.59
C TRP A 344 6.48 1.92 -5.38
N SER A 345 7.42 2.07 -6.31
CA SER A 345 8.78 1.59 -6.14
C SER A 345 9.51 2.45 -5.08
N PRO A 346 10.32 1.84 -4.19
CA PRO A 346 11.20 2.60 -3.31
C PRO A 346 12.48 3.08 -4.02
N ALA A 347 12.86 2.45 -5.13
CA ALA A 347 14.08 2.76 -5.87
C ALA A 347 13.87 3.86 -6.92
N ASP A 348 12.66 3.98 -7.47
CA ASP A 348 12.32 4.98 -8.48
C ASP A 348 10.97 5.65 -8.16
N THR A 349 10.98 6.97 -8.08
CA THR A 349 9.81 7.80 -7.78
C THR A 349 8.67 7.64 -8.79
N TRP A 350 9.00 7.29 -10.01
CA TRP A 350 8.07 7.33 -11.14
C TRP A 350 7.52 5.97 -11.53
N THR A 351 8.06 4.90 -10.95
CA THR A 351 7.67 3.52 -11.22
C THR A 351 6.75 2.98 -10.13
N PHE A 352 5.71 2.29 -10.53
CA PHE A 352 4.79 1.59 -9.64
C PHE A 352 4.38 0.24 -10.20
N VAL A 353 3.87 -0.61 -9.33
CA VAL A 353 3.41 -1.96 -9.65
C VAL A 353 1.97 -2.13 -9.22
N SER A 354 1.21 -2.95 -9.94
CA SER A 354 -0.14 -3.36 -9.58
C SER A 354 -0.35 -4.85 -9.76
N ILE A 355 -1.29 -5.43 -9.02
CA ILE A 355 -1.64 -6.84 -9.09
C ILE A 355 -3.14 -7.04 -9.11
N SER A 356 -3.63 -7.87 -10.03
CA SER A 356 -5.03 -8.30 -10.07
C SER A 356 -5.24 -9.70 -9.53
N TYR A 357 -6.50 -10.04 -9.23
CA TYR A 357 -6.89 -11.36 -8.74
C TYR A 357 -6.50 -12.50 -9.68
N ALA A 358 -6.55 -12.27 -10.97
CA ALA A 358 -6.10 -13.25 -11.97
C ALA A 358 -4.59 -13.58 -11.91
N GLY A 359 -3.82 -12.94 -10.99
CA GLY A 359 -2.38 -13.14 -10.86
C GLY A 359 -1.57 -12.35 -11.87
N ARG A 360 -2.16 -11.39 -12.58
CA ARG A 360 -1.44 -10.48 -13.48
C ARG A 360 -0.79 -9.38 -12.68
N VAL A 361 0.52 -9.23 -12.81
CA VAL A 361 1.32 -8.12 -12.27
C VAL A 361 1.69 -7.19 -13.41
N VAL A 362 1.48 -5.91 -13.22
CA VAL A 362 1.83 -4.87 -14.19
C VAL A 362 2.73 -3.86 -13.52
N ILE A 363 3.90 -3.62 -14.09
CA ILE A 363 4.80 -2.52 -13.71
C ILE A 363 4.62 -1.41 -14.71
N SER A 364 4.31 -0.22 -14.23
CA SER A 364 3.99 0.96 -15.03
C SER A 364 4.76 2.17 -14.55
N GLN A 365 4.84 3.18 -15.39
CA GLN A 365 5.48 4.46 -15.06
C GLN A 365 4.51 5.63 -15.18
N VAL A 366 4.79 6.69 -14.42
CA VAL A 366 4.15 7.98 -14.58
C VAL A 366 4.44 8.54 -15.98
N PRO A 367 3.44 9.09 -16.69
CA PRO A 367 3.67 9.67 -18.03
C PRO A 367 4.76 10.74 -18.04
N THR A 368 5.60 10.73 -19.07
CA THR A 368 6.78 11.60 -19.18
C THR A 368 6.43 13.09 -19.15
N ASN A 369 5.32 13.48 -19.79
CA ASN A 369 4.83 14.86 -19.75
C ASN A 369 4.49 15.32 -18.32
N GLU A 370 3.93 14.43 -17.49
CA GLU A 370 3.60 14.76 -16.09
C GLU A 370 4.86 14.82 -15.22
N LYS A 371 5.86 13.96 -15.50
CA LYS A 371 7.18 14.06 -14.83
C LYS A 371 7.80 15.45 -15.05
N PHE A 372 7.78 15.95 -16.29
CA PHE A 372 8.31 17.28 -16.62
C PHE A 372 7.54 18.41 -15.95
N LYS A 373 6.19 18.36 -15.96
CA LYS A 373 5.36 19.35 -15.25
C LYS A 373 5.68 19.40 -13.74
N ILE A 374 5.86 18.24 -13.12
CA ILE A 374 6.16 18.14 -11.68
C ILE A 374 7.57 18.63 -11.39
N LEU A 375 8.53 18.37 -12.26
CA LEU A 375 9.94 18.81 -12.11
C LEU A 375 10.13 20.27 -12.52
N GLY A 376 9.16 20.91 -13.17
CA GLY A 376 9.25 22.29 -13.61
C GLY A 376 10.20 22.50 -14.80
N VAL A 377 10.38 21.50 -15.65
CA VAL A 377 11.28 21.50 -16.82
C VAL A 377 10.55 21.22 -18.11
#